data_da1d3e532d383a265e863c3b998bffc0
#
_entry.id   da1d3e532d383a265e863c3b998bffc0
#
_cell.length_a   1.000
_cell.length_b   1.000
_cell.length_c   1.000
_cell.angle_alpha   90.00
_cell.angle_beta   90.00
_cell.angle_gamma   90.00
#
_symmetry.space_group_name_H-M   'P 1'
#
loop_
_entity.id
_entity.type
_entity.pdbx_description
1 polymer ?
#
loop_
_entity_poly.entity_id
_entity_poly.type
_entity_poly.pdbx_seq_one_letter_code
_entity_poly.pdbx_strand_id
1 'polypeptide(L)'
;IKEIPIVKESTSILEAIKVITQFGLGFCLVKNSKQSINAIFTDGDLRRTLNKKIDIRNLSISKVMTKSFKSIEHNKNAYLAREIMSKNKIYSLVVKKQKKVIGVIRMHELNESRVF
;
A
#
# COMPACT_ATOMS: atom_id res chain seq x y z
N ILE A 1 6.61 14.46 7.62
CA ILE A 1 5.72 13.33 7.35
C ILE A 1 5.31 13.36 5.90
N LYS A 2 5.58 12.32 5.19
CA LYS A 2 5.23 12.22 3.78
C LYS A 2 3.75 11.88 3.61
N GLU A 3 3.16 12.40 2.56
CA GLU A 3 1.79 12.05 2.23
C GLU A 3 1.68 10.55 1.93
N ILE A 4 0.53 10.00 2.24
CA ILE A 4 0.25 8.58 2.04
C ILE A 4 -0.71 8.45 0.85
N PRO A 5 -0.45 7.54 -0.11
CA PRO A 5 -1.37 7.36 -1.24
C PRO A 5 -2.63 6.62 -0.78
N ILE A 6 -3.70 7.34 -0.55
CA ILE A 6 -4.97 6.78 -0.10
C ILE A 6 -6.06 7.12 -1.11
N VAL A 7 -6.84 6.12 -1.48
CA VAL A 7 -8.00 6.31 -2.36
C VAL A 7 -9.24 5.67 -1.74
N LYS A 8 -10.41 6.03 -2.22
CA LYS A 8 -11.67 5.43 -1.79
C LYS A 8 -11.88 4.10 -2.51
N GLU A 9 -12.61 3.18 -1.88
CA GLU A 9 -12.87 1.87 -2.50
C GLU A 9 -13.70 1.97 -3.78
N SER A 10 -14.43 3.07 -3.96
CA SER A 10 -15.19 3.32 -5.19
C SER A 10 -14.34 3.88 -6.33
N THR A 11 -13.06 4.18 -6.07
CA THR A 11 -12.16 4.73 -7.08
C THR A 11 -11.99 3.75 -8.22
N SER A 12 -11.96 4.27 -9.47
CA SER A 12 -11.71 3.42 -10.63
C SER A 12 -10.26 2.95 -10.63
N ILE A 13 -10.01 1.82 -11.32
CA ILE A 13 -8.64 1.31 -11.47
C ILE A 13 -7.76 2.36 -12.15
N LEU A 14 -8.28 3.05 -13.18
CA LEU A 14 -7.49 4.05 -13.90
C LEU A 14 -7.06 5.20 -12.98
N GLU A 15 -7.94 5.68 -12.11
CA GLU A 15 -7.58 6.73 -11.16
C GLU A 15 -6.60 6.23 -10.11
N ALA A 16 -6.75 4.99 -9.66
CA ALA A 16 -5.83 4.40 -8.69
C ALA A 16 -4.42 4.29 -9.29
N ILE A 17 -4.32 3.94 -10.57
CA ILE A 17 -3.03 3.87 -11.26
C ILE A 17 -2.33 5.24 -11.24
N LYS A 18 -3.09 6.32 -11.45
CA LYS A 18 -2.51 7.67 -11.40
C LYS A 18 -1.92 7.97 -10.02
N VAL A 19 -2.63 7.59 -8.97
CA VAL A 19 -2.15 7.80 -7.59
C VAL A 19 -0.90 6.98 -7.33
N ILE A 20 -0.89 5.71 -7.73
CA ILE A 20 0.27 4.84 -7.58
C ILE A 20 1.49 5.45 -8.28
N THR A 21 1.30 5.92 -9.51
CA THR A 21 2.36 6.52 -10.29
C THR A 21 2.90 7.79 -9.63
N GLN A 22 1.99 8.63 -9.15
CA GLN A 22 2.35 9.89 -8.50
C GLN A 22 3.21 9.68 -7.26
N PHE A 23 2.87 8.68 -6.44
CA PHE A 23 3.59 8.46 -5.18
C PHE A 23 4.80 7.55 -5.34
N GLY A 24 4.85 6.75 -6.39
CA GLY A 24 6.02 5.92 -6.68
C GLY A 24 6.29 4.78 -5.70
N LEU A 25 5.27 4.33 -4.97
CA LEU A 25 5.43 3.26 -3.97
C LEU A 25 5.03 1.88 -4.50
N GLY A 26 4.45 1.82 -5.69
CA GLY A 26 3.98 0.55 -6.25
C GLY A 26 2.63 0.09 -5.71
N PHE A 27 1.98 0.92 -4.90
CA PHE A 27 0.67 0.61 -4.35
C PHE A 27 -0.04 1.87 -3.86
N CYS A 28 -1.33 1.75 -3.61
CA CYS A 28 -2.07 2.74 -2.86
C CYS A 28 -2.92 2.02 -1.81
N LEU A 29 -3.24 2.74 -0.74
CA LEU A 29 -4.09 2.23 0.32
C LEU A 29 -5.54 2.59 0.02
N VAL A 30 -6.46 1.75 0.47
CA VAL A 30 -7.86 1.91 0.14
C VAL A 30 -8.68 2.06 1.41
N LYS A 31 -9.47 3.12 1.48
CA LYS A 31 -10.35 3.33 2.62
C LYS A 31 -11.79 3.02 2.25
N ASN A 32 -12.51 2.45 3.20
CA ASN A 32 -13.91 2.10 3.01
C ASN A 32 -14.82 3.28 3.33
N SER A 33 -16.13 3.06 3.23
CA SER A 33 -17.12 4.11 3.50
C SER A 33 -17.10 4.61 4.95
N LYS A 34 -16.56 3.82 5.86
CA LYS A 34 -16.40 4.21 7.27
C LYS A 34 -15.08 4.93 7.55
N GLN A 35 -14.37 5.31 6.49
CA GLN A 35 -13.08 6.01 6.56
C GLN A 35 -11.96 5.18 7.17
N SER A 36 -12.11 3.86 7.22
CA SER A 36 -11.05 2.95 7.67
C SER A 36 -10.23 2.48 6.49
N ILE A 37 -8.91 2.46 6.65
CA ILE A 37 -8.01 1.91 5.64
C ILE A 37 -7.93 0.41 5.87
N ASN A 38 -8.59 -0.36 5.03
CA ASN A 38 -8.72 -1.80 5.24
C ASN A 38 -8.22 -2.64 4.07
N ALA A 39 -7.66 -2.02 3.04
CA ALA A 39 -7.23 -2.74 1.86
C ALA A 39 -6.10 -2.00 1.16
N ILE A 40 -5.49 -2.69 0.21
CA ILE A 40 -4.38 -2.18 -0.59
C ILE A 40 -4.61 -2.59 -2.05
N PHE A 41 -4.20 -1.72 -2.97
CA PHE A 41 -4.21 -2.03 -4.39
C PHE A 41 -2.79 -1.85 -4.90
N THR A 42 -2.19 -2.94 -5.41
CA THR A 42 -0.79 -2.97 -5.80
C THR A 42 -0.61 -3.12 -7.30
N ASP A 43 0.61 -2.86 -7.77
CA ASP A 43 0.97 -3.16 -9.16
C ASP A 43 0.73 -4.64 -9.48
N GLY A 44 0.96 -5.51 -8.50
CA GLY A 44 0.69 -6.94 -8.68
C GLY A 44 -0.79 -7.23 -8.87
N ASP A 45 -1.65 -6.55 -8.11
CA ASP A 45 -3.10 -6.68 -8.28
C ASP A 45 -3.53 -6.24 -9.67
N LEU A 46 -2.96 -5.14 -10.16
CA LEU A 46 -3.24 -4.65 -11.50
C LEU A 46 -2.83 -5.68 -12.55
N ARG A 47 -1.62 -6.22 -12.43
CA ARG A 47 -1.12 -7.22 -13.36
C ARG A 47 -2.01 -8.45 -13.42
N ARG A 48 -2.44 -8.94 -12.26
CA ARG A 48 -3.36 -10.09 -12.19
C ARG A 48 -4.69 -9.79 -12.85
N THR A 49 -5.21 -8.58 -12.64
CA THR A 49 -6.46 -8.15 -13.26
C THR A 49 -6.35 -8.13 -14.78
N LEU A 50 -5.26 -7.56 -15.31
CA LEU A 50 -5.03 -7.50 -16.74
C LEU A 50 -4.87 -8.88 -17.35
N ASN A 51 -4.21 -9.80 -16.63
CA ASN A 51 -4.03 -11.17 -17.12
C ASN A 51 -5.34 -11.94 -17.21
N LYS A 52 -6.35 -11.55 -16.46
CA LYS A 52 -7.68 -12.16 -16.54
C LYS A 52 -8.52 -11.59 -17.66
N LYS A 53 -7.97 -10.66 -18.44
CA LYS A 53 -8.64 -10.02 -19.58
C LYS A 53 -9.94 -9.29 -19.20
N ILE A 54 -9.95 -8.73 -17.98
CA ILE A 54 -11.07 -7.95 -17.49
C ILE A 54 -10.95 -6.52 -18.03
N ASP A 55 -12.05 -5.96 -18.50
CA ASP A 55 -12.08 -4.56 -18.94
C ASP A 55 -12.01 -3.65 -17.71
N ILE A 56 -10.92 -2.90 -17.59
CA ILE A 56 -10.67 -2.07 -16.41
C ILE A 56 -11.24 -0.66 -16.52
N ARG A 57 -11.82 -0.28 -17.67
CA ARG A 57 -12.22 1.11 -17.90
C ARG A 57 -13.24 1.65 -16.90
N ASN A 58 -14.19 0.82 -16.49
CA ASN A 58 -15.24 1.24 -15.57
C ASN A 58 -15.27 0.41 -14.30
N LEU A 59 -14.17 -0.26 -14.00
CA LEU A 59 -14.10 -1.13 -12.83
C LEU A 59 -13.56 -0.38 -11.63
N SER A 60 -14.24 -0.50 -10.48
CA SER A 60 -13.75 0.08 -9.25
C SER A 60 -12.73 -0.85 -8.59
N ILE A 61 -11.81 -0.28 -7.82
CA ILE A 61 -10.77 -1.07 -7.18
C ILE A 61 -11.31 -2.02 -6.11
N SER A 62 -12.52 -1.77 -5.60
CA SER A 62 -13.14 -2.67 -4.64
C SER A 62 -13.29 -4.09 -5.16
N LYS A 63 -13.32 -4.27 -6.49
CA LYS A 63 -13.47 -5.57 -7.12
C LYS A 63 -12.16 -6.35 -7.22
N VAL A 64 -11.02 -5.67 -7.11
CA VAL A 64 -9.71 -6.28 -7.37
C VAL A 64 -8.68 -6.02 -6.28
N MET A 65 -8.99 -5.21 -5.30
CA MET A 65 -8.07 -4.88 -4.21
C MET A 65 -7.83 -6.08 -3.29
N THR A 66 -6.73 -6.03 -2.56
CA THR A 66 -6.40 -7.04 -1.55
C THR A 66 -6.77 -6.49 -0.17
N LYS A 67 -7.53 -7.26 0.59
CA LYS A 67 -8.05 -6.80 1.88
C LYS A 67 -7.10 -6.94 3.06
N SER A 68 -5.92 -7.46 2.84
CA SER A 68 -4.92 -7.56 3.90
C SER A 68 -3.59 -7.03 3.40
N PHE A 69 -2.80 -6.47 4.30
CA PHE A 69 -1.46 -5.99 3.97
C PHE A 69 -0.58 -6.05 5.19
N LYS A 70 0.72 -6.12 4.96
CA LYS A 70 1.70 -6.14 6.05
C LYS A 70 1.85 -4.75 6.63
N SER A 71 2.00 -4.69 7.94
CA SER A 71 2.19 -3.42 8.64
C SER A 71 3.06 -3.62 9.87
N ILE A 72 3.49 -2.52 10.45
CA ILE A 72 4.27 -2.52 11.69
C ILE A 72 3.77 -1.39 12.58
N GLU A 73 3.78 -1.62 13.89
CA GLU A 73 3.43 -0.57 14.83
C GLU A 73 4.55 0.47 14.90
N HIS A 74 4.17 1.73 15.08
CA HIS A 74 5.11 2.85 15.02
C HIS A 74 6.23 2.81 16.06
N ASN A 75 6.01 2.08 17.15
CA ASN A 75 6.98 2.00 18.24
C ASN A 75 7.97 0.85 18.13
N LYS A 76 7.92 0.11 17.01
CA LYS A 76 8.89 -0.96 16.76
C LYS A 76 10.12 -0.39 16.06
N ASN A 77 11.23 -1.11 16.17
CA ASN A 77 12.49 -0.62 15.62
C ASN A 77 12.67 -0.93 14.14
N ALA A 78 13.66 -0.27 13.54
CA ALA A 78 13.95 -0.42 12.12
C ALA A 78 14.37 -1.84 11.74
N TYR A 79 15.03 -2.54 12.65
CA TYR A 79 15.45 -3.92 12.41
C TYR A 79 14.25 -4.82 12.12
N LEU A 80 13.20 -4.70 12.95
CA LEU A 80 11.98 -5.49 12.74
C LEU A 80 11.31 -5.13 11.42
N ALA A 81 11.27 -3.84 11.07
CA ALA A 81 10.71 -3.40 9.80
C ALA A 81 11.45 -4.05 8.63
N ARG A 82 12.77 -4.07 8.67
CA ARG A 82 13.57 -4.70 7.63
C ARG A 82 13.32 -6.19 7.53
N GLU A 83 13.18 -6.87 8.67
CA GLU A 83 12.90 -8.30 8.69
C GLU A 83 11.56 -8.59 8.02
N ILE A 84 10.53 -7.83 8.35
CA ILE A 84 9.21 -8.02 7.75
C ILE A 84 9.28 -7.83 6.24
N MET A 85 9.95 -6.78 5.79
CA MET A 85 10.08 -6.49 4.36
C MET A 85 10.87 -7.57 3.63
N SER A 86 11.99 -8.02 4.21
CA SER A 86 12.82 -9.05 3.59
C SER A 86 12.09 -10.39 3.53
N LYS A 87 11.44 -10.77 4.61
CA LYS A 87 10.73 -12.04 4.68
C LYS A 87 9.58 -12.11 3.68
N ASN A 88 8.91 -10.99 3.47
CA ASN A 88 7.75 -10.94 2.59
C ASN A 88 8.08 -10.41 1.19
N LYS A 89 9.34 -10.13 0.92
CA LYS A 89 9.83 -9.63 -0.38
C LYS A 89 9.11 -8.37 -0.83
N ILE A 90 8.91 -7.46 0.12
CA ILE A 90 8.31 -6.16 -0.15
C ILE A 90 9.32 -5.06 0.17
N TYR A 91 9.16 -3.91 -0.46
CA TYR A 91 10.11 -2.79 -0.32
C TYR A 91 9.51 -1.58 0.37
N SER A 92 8.26 -1.70 0.78
CA SER A 92 7.54 -0.67 1.52
C SER A 92 6.70 -1.35 2.58
N LEU A 93 6.52 -0.67 3.70
CA LEU A 93 5.78 -1.23 4.83
C LEU A 93 4.89 -0.15 5.44
N VAL A 94 3.64 -0.50 5.65
CA VAL A 94 2.67 0.41 6.27
C VAL A 94 2.97 0.52 7.76
N VAL A 95 2.94 1.74 8.28
CA VAL A 95 3.16 2.00 9.71
C VAL A 95 1.84 2.39 10.35
N LYS A 96 1.52 1.75 11.45
CA LYS A 96 0.28 1.99 12.19
C LYS A 96 0.55 2.48 13.61
N LYS A 97 -0.39 3.25 14.12
CA LYS A 97 -0.43 3.64 15.53
C LYS A 97 -1.85 3.40 16.01
N GLN A 98 -2.00 2.52 17.01
CA GLN A 98 -3.32 2.17 17.56
C GLN A 98 -4.31 1.80 16.45
N LYS A 99 -3.89 0.91 15.56
CA LYS A 99 -4.69 0.39 14.45
C LYS A 99 -4.97 1.39 13.33
N LYS A 100 -4.42 2.59 13.40
CA LYS A 100 -4.57 3.59 12.35
C LYS A 100 -3.30 3.69 11.53
N VAL A 101 -3.42 3.76 10.21
CA VAL A 101 -2.28 3.98 9.33
C VAL A 101 -1.80 5.42 9.51
N ILE A 102 -0.51 5.58 9.82
CA ILE A 102 0.09 6.90 9.98
C ILE A 102 1.21 7.18 8.98
N GLY A 103 1.66 6.18 8.25
CA GLY A 103 2.74 6.41 7.28
C GLY A 103 3.14 5.15 6.57
N VAL A 104 4.17 5.28 5.74
CA VAL A 104 4.77 4.19 5.00
C VAL A 104 6.28 4.35 5.08
N ILE A 105 7.00 3.27 5.35
CA ILE A 105 8.46 3.25 5.33
C ILE A 105 8.91 2.50 4.10
N ARG A 106 9.89 3.06 3.36
CA ARG A 106 10.49 2.36 2.24
C ARG A 106 11.83 1.77 2.66
N MET A 107 12.18 0.62 2.07
CA MET A 107 13.42 -0.09 2.42
C MET A 107 14.66 0.80 2.30
N HIS A 108 14.75 1.59 1.22
CA HIS A 108 15.91 2.43 1.02
C HIS A 108 16.04 3.53 2.09
N GLU A 109 14.93 3.98 2.66
CA GLU A 109 14.96 4.96 3.75
C GLU A 109 15.59 4.37 5.00
N LEU A 110 15.31 3.11 5.28
CA LEU A 110 15.95 2.42 6.40
C LEU A 110 17.46 2.29 6.20
N ASN A 111 17.86 1.97 4.98
CA ASN A 111 19.27 1.84 4.64
C ASN A 111 20.01 3.17 4.76
N GLU A 112 19.39 4.25 4.32
CA GLU A 112 19.98 5.59 4.40
C GLU A 112 20.10 6.09 5.83
N SER A 113 19.11 5.78 6.67
CA SER A 113 19.09 6.26 8.04
C SER A 113 20.11 5.57 8.93
N ARG A 114 20.58 4.39 8.56
CA ARG A 114 21.55 3.61 9.32
C ARG A 114 21.10 3.36 10.75
N VAL A 115 19.83 3.07 10.94
CA VAL A 115 19.24 2.89 12.27
C VAL A 115 19.40 1.47 12.80
N PHE A 116 20.22 0.69 12.18
CA PHE A 116 20.37 -0.74 12.53
C PHE A 116 21.81 -1.15 12.61
#